data_be6349f668fc7896170d26db68a7b4b2
#
_entry.id   be6349f668fc7896170d26db68a7b4b2
#
_cell.length_a   1.000
_cell.length_b   1.000
_cell.length_c   1.000
_cell.angle_alpha   90.00
_cell.angle_beta   90.00
_cell.angle_gamma   90.00
#
_symmetry.space_group_name_H-M   'P 1'
#
loop_
_entity.id
_entity.type
_entity.pdbx_description
1 polymer ?
#
loop_
_entity_poly.entity_id
_entity_poly.type
_entity_poly.pdbx_seq_one_letter_code
_entity_poly.pdbx_strand_id
1 'polypeptide(L)'
;MSKSEQISHMTNIMAKFVGYTGKVLPDDVTAKLEDLHKKETSKLADVIFTTMIENQRLAKELDRPSCQDTGVIQFLVECGANFPLIGELEALLREAVIKATVDSPLRHNSVETFDEYNTGKNVGKGTPTVFWEIVPDSDQCSIYTYMAGGGCSLPGKAMVLMPGAGYEGVTRFVLDVMTSYGMNACP
;
A
#
# COMPACT_ATOMS: atom_id res chain seq x y z
N MET A 1 -14.45 27.93 0.04
CA MET A 1 -14.71 26.78 0.96
C MET A 1 -14.17 27.13 2.33
N SER A 2 -14.95 26.90 3.38
CA SER A 2 -14.46 26.97 4.77
C SER A 2 -13.39 25.88 5.01
N LYS A 3 -12.58 26.04 6.06
CA LYS A 3 -11.58 25.01 6.43
C LYS A 3 -12.22 23.64 6.69
N SER A 4 -13.39 23.61 7.32
CA SER A 4 -14.15 22.38 7.57
C SER A 4 -14.59 21.68 6.27
N GLU A 5 -15.06 22.45 5.30
CA GLU A 5 -15.42 21.91 3.98
C GLU A 5 -14.21 21.37 3.22
N GLN A 6 -13.06 22.02 3.32
CA GLN A 6 -11.81 21.56 2.72
C GLN A 6 -11.36 20.23 3.33
N ILE A 7 -11.40 20.10 4.67
CA ILE A 7 -11.08 18.86 5.39
C ILE A 7 -12.01 17.75 4.94
N SER A 8 -13.33 17.97 4.96
CA SER A 8 -14.33 16.98 4.54
C SER A 8 -14.13 16.55 3.09
N HIS A 9 -13.86 17.51 2.20
CA HIS A 9 -13.61 17.24 0.79
C HIS A 9 -12.37 16.37 0.59
N MET A 10 -11.25 16.74 1.21
CA MET A 10 -10.00 16.00 1.12
C MET A 10 -10.11 14.60 1.75
N THR A 11 -10.79 14.46 2.90
CA THR A 11 -11.08 13.15 3.51
C THR A 11 -11.81 12.24 2.54
N ASN A 12 -12.82 12.75 1.83
CA ASN A 12 -13.58 11.98 0.84
C ASN A 12 -12.73 11.58 -0.37
N ILE A 13 -11.86 12.48 -0.85
CA ILE A 13 -10.91 12.15 -1.93
C ILE A 13 -9.96 11.06 -1.48
N MET A 14 -9.35 11.21 -0.31
CA MET A 14 -8.39 10.23 0.22
C MET A 14 -9.05 8.89 0.52
N ALA A 15 -10.28 8.85 1.00
CA ALA A 15 -11.02 7.61 1.20
C ALA A 15 -11.23 6.84 -0.12
N LYS A 16 -11.61 7.56 -1.19
CA LYS A 16 -11.73 6.98 -2.53
C LYS A 16 -10.38 6.50 -3.06
N PHE A 17 -9.31 7.25 -2.82
CA PHE A 17 -7.97 6.89 -3.26
C PHE A 17 -7.45 5.63 -2.54
N VAL A 18 -7.64 5.54 -1.22
CA VAL A 18 -7.34 4.31 -0.44
C VAL A 18 -8.11 3.11 -0.98
N GLY A 19 -9.43 3.27 -1.21
CA GLY A 19 -10.23 2.22 -1.82
C GLY A 19 -9.77 1.83 -3.23
N TYR A 20 -9.34 2.81 -4.03
CA TYR A 20 -8.77 2.58 -5.37
C TYR A 20 -7.46 1.78 -5.30
N THR A 21 -6.56 2.14 -4.40
CA THR A 21 -5.29 1.43 -4.17
C THR A 21 -5.51 -0.04 -3.83
N GLY A 22 -6.57 -0.37 -3.09
CA GLY A 22 -6.92 -1.76 -2.76
C GLY A 22 -7.49 -2.58 -3.91
N LYS A 23 -7.84 -1.94 -5.03
CA LYS A 23 -8.51 -2.59 -6.18
C LYS A 23 -7.68 -2.61 -7.46
N VAL A 24 -6.79 -1.66 -7.63
CA VAL A 24 -6.11 -1.40 -8.90
C VAL A 24 -4.61 -1.38 -8.69
N LEU A 25 -3.92 -2.25 -9.40
CA LEU A 25 -2.47 -2.20 -9.50
C LEU A 25 -2.02 -1.04 -10.38
N PRO A 26 -0.85 -0.45 -10.12
CA PRO A 26 -0.23 0.50 -11.05
C PRO A 26 -0.06 -0.08 -12.46
N ASP A 27 -0.09 0.78 -13.46
CA ASP A 27 -0.05 0.35 -14.87
C ASP A 27 1.26 -0.38 -15.23
N ASP A 28 2.39 0.07 -14.66
CA ASP A 28 3.69 -0.56 -14.84
C ASP A 28 3.75 -1.97 -14.22
N VAL A 29 3.13 -2.17 -13.06
CA VAL A 29 2.99 -3.49 -12.42
C VAL A 29 2.11 -4.40 -13.27
N THR A 30 0.97 -3.90 -13.74
CA THR A 30 0.05 -4.65 -14.62
C THR A 30 0.75 -5.08 -15.90
N ALA A 31 1.45 -4.16 -16.57
CA ALA A 31 2.23 -4.45 -17.77
C ALA A 31 3.33 -5.49 -17.51
N LYS A 32 3.98 -5.43 -16.33
CA LYS A 32 5.00 -6.40 -15.95
C LYS A 32 4.45 -7.78 -15.70
N LEU A 33 3.29 -7.91 -15.05
CA LEU A 33 2.60 -9.19 -14.87
C LEU A 33 2.25 -9.84 -16.22
N GLU A 34 1.74 -9.06 -17.16
CA GLU A 34 1.44 -9.54 -18.50
C GLU A 34 2.70 -9.98 -19.27
N ASP A 35 3.82 -9.24 -19.13
CA ASP A 35 5.11 -9.60 -19.74
C ASP A 35 5.66 -10.90 -19.16
N LEU A 36 5.58 -11.08 -17.84
CA LEU A 36 6.01 -12.32 -17.17
C LEU A 36 5.13 -13.50 -17.58
N HIS A 37 3.82 -13.33 -17.66
CA HIS A 37 2.89 -14.37 -18.11
C HIS A 37 3.22 -14.84 -19.53
N LYS A 38 3.50 -13.92 -20.46
CA LYS A 38 3.89 -14.27 -21.84
C LYS A 38 5.20 -15.06 -21.95
N LYS A 39 6.09 -14.90 -20.97
CA LYS A 39 7.40 -15.59 -20.92
C LYS A 39 7.38 -16.89 -20.14
N GLU A 40 6.30 -17.16 -19.43
CA GLU A 40 6.18 -18.34 -18.58
C GLU A 40 6.02 -19.61 -19.42
N THR A 41 6.67 -20.68 -18.98
CA THR A 41 6.64 -21.99 -19.66
C THR A 41 6.03 -23.09 -18.80
N SER A 42 5.90 -22.88 -17.50
CA SER A 42 5.28 -23.83 -16.59
C SER A 42 3.76 -23.73 -16.66
N LYS A 43 3.09 -24.87 -16.89
CA LYS A 43 1.61 -24.92 -16.93
C LYS A 43 0.99 -24.52 -15.58
N LEU A 44 1.64 -24.78 -14.47
CA LEU A 44 1.15 -24.39 -13.15
C LEU A 44 1.24 -22.88 -12.97
N ALA A 45 2.36 -22.28 -13.34
CA ALA A 45 2.54 -20.84 -13.26
C ALA A 45 1.61 -20.09 -14.24
N ASP A 46 1.36 -20.64 -15.41
CA ASP A 46 0.37 -20.09 -16.37
C ASP A 46 -1.03 -19.98 -15.76
N VAL A 47 -1.48 -21.01 -15.03
CA VAL A 47 -2.77 -20.97 -14.31
C VAL A 47 -2.76 -19.89 -13.23
N ILE A 48 -1.64 -19.72 -12.52
CA ILE A 48 -1.52 -18.70 -11.48
C ILE A 48 -1.60 -17.29 -12.08
N PHE A 49 -0.82 -17.00 -13.13
CA PHE A 49 -0.87 -15.71 -13.83
C PHE A 49 -2.25 -15.39 -14.39
N THR A 50 -2.88 -16.38 -15.03
CA THR A 50 -4.26 -16.24 -15.55
C THR A 50 -5.21 -15.87 -14.42
N THR A 51 -5.11 -16.54 -13.26
CA THR A 51 -5.96 -16.27 -12.09
C THR A 51 -5.70 -14.87 -11.53
N MET A 52 -4.44 -14.44 -11.45
CA MET A 52 -4.08 -13.10 -10.98
C MET A 52 -4.65 -12.01 -11.88
N ILE A 53 -4.50 -12.14 -13.19
CA ILE A 53 -5.01 -11.18 -14.18
C ILE A 53 -6.54 -11.11 -14.11
N GLU A 54 -7.20 -12.26 -14.04
CA GLU A 54 -8.66 -12.33 -13.92
C GLU A 54 -9.16 -11.74 -12.60
N ASN A 55 -8.43 -11.98 -11.49
CA ASN A 55 -8.74 -11.36 -10.20
C ASN A 55 -8.67 -9.83 -10.27
N GLN A 56 -7.66 -9.26 -10.93
CA GLN A 56 -7.56 -7.81 -11.14
C GLN A 56 -8.72 -7.26 -11.98
N ARG A 57 -9.14 -7.99 -13.00
CA ARG A 57 -10.32 -7.63 -13.82
C ARG A 57 -11.58 -7.61 -12.97
N LEU A 58 -11.82 -8.68 -12.21
CA LEU A 58 -12.99 -8.81 -11.34
C LEU A 58 -13.01 -7.78 -10.20
N ALA A 59 -11.86 -7.46 -9.61
CA ALA A 59 -11.75 -6.44 -8.57
C ALA A 59 -12.25 -5.08 -9.06
N LYS A 60 -11.86 -4.70 -10.29
CA LYS A 60 -12.33 -3.46 -10.94
C LYS A 60 -13.83 -3.52 -11.27
N GLU A 61 -14.30 -4.61 -11.90
CA GLU A 61 -15.68 -4.78 -12.37
C GLU A 61 -16.67 -4.83 -11.21
N LEU A 62 -16.34 -5.58 -10.16
CA LEU A 62 -17.21 -5.78 -9.01
C LEU A 62 -17.03 -4.72 -7.91
N ASP A 63 -16.12 -3.78 -8.12
CA ASP A 63 -15.76 -2.75 -7.14
C ASP A 63 -15.38 -3.33 -5.77
N ARG A 64 -14.47 -4.31 -5.77
CA ARG A 64 -14.02 -5.07 -4.58
C ARG A 64 -12.50 -5.05 -4.44
N PRO A 65 -11.96 -5.18 -3.22
CA PRO A 65 -10.52 -5.35 -3.05
C PRO A 65 -9.99 -6.56 -3.83
N SER A 66 -8.82 -6.40 -4.42
CA SER A 66 -8.16 -7.46 -5.19
C SER A 66 -7.49 -8.52 -4.30
N CYS A 67 -7.30 -8.23 -3.00
CA CYS A 67 -6.65 -9.12 -2.05
C CYS A 67 -7.49 -9.28 -0.79
N GLN A 68 -7.48 -10.48 -0.21
CA GLN A 68 -8.11 -10.78 1.07
C GLN A 68 -7.35 -10.17 2.27
N ASP A 69 -6.15 -9.68 2.06
CA ASP A 69 -5.32 -9.04 3.09
C ASP A 69 -5.11 -7.57 2.73
N THR A 70 -5.88 -6.68 3.33
CA THR A 70 -5.67 -5.23 3.21
C THR A 70 -4.36 -4.81 3.86
N GLY A 71 -3.95 -5.51 4.91
CA GLY A 71 -2.73 -5.22 5.66
C GLY A 71 -2.79 -3.89 6.41
N VAL A 72 -1.60 -3.36 6.66
CA VAL A 72 -1.41 -2.04 7.27
C VAL A 72 -1.33 -0.98 6.18
N ILE A 73 -2.20 0.01 6.26
CA ILE A 73 -2.19 1.15 5.33
C ILE A 73 -1.13 2.13 5.79
N GLN A 74 -0.29 2.55 4.86
CA GLN A 74 0.82 3.47 5.08
C GLN A 74 0.73 4.64 4.11
N PHE A 75 1.09 5.81 4.58
CA PHE A 75 1.18 7.03 3.77
C PHE A 75 2.60 7.58 3.82
N LEU A 76 3.16 7.91 2.66
CA LEU A 76 4.32 8.78 2.55
C LEU A 76 3.80 10.15 2.09
N VAL A 77 4.02 11.16 2.91
CA VAL A 77 3.49 12.51 2.72
C VAL A 77 4.65 13.48 2.53
N GLU A 78 4.86 13.91 1.29
CA GLU A 78 5.70 15.06 0.95
C GLU A 78 4.84 16.32 1.05
N CYS A 79 5.00 17.11 2.09
CA CYS A 79 4.12 18.24 2.37
C CYS A 79 4.88 19.54 2.50
N GLY A 80 4.45 20.54 1.74
CA GLY A 80 4.94 21.90 1.89
C GLY A 80 4.63 22.48 3.27
N ALA A 81 5.62 23.16 3.86
CA ALA A 81 5.47 23.81 5.17
C ALA A 81 4.32 24.83 5.22
N ASN A 82 3.94 25.39 4.06
CA ASN A 82 2.84 26.35 3.90
C ASN A 82 1.52 25.70 3.43
N PHE A 83 1.44 24.36 3.38
CA PHE A 83 0.22 23.67 2.97
C PHE A 83 -0.91 23.95 3.97
N PRO A 84 -2.09 24.43 3.52
CA PRO A 84 -3.12 24.95 4.42
C PRO A 84 -3.68 23.95 5.43
N LEU A 85 -3.62 22.65 5.15
CA LEU A 85 -4.15 21.58 6.00
C LEU A 85 -3.07 20.72 6.64
N ILE A 86 -1.81 21.14 6.68
CA ILE A 86 -0.70 20.34 7.21
C ILE A 86 -0.96 19.83 8.63
N GLY A 87 -1.54 20.67 9.49
CA GLY A 87 -1.86 20.31 10.87
C GLY A 87 -3.02 19.31 11.02
N GLU A 88 -3.84 19.15 10.01
CA GLU A 88 -5.03 18.29 10.01
C GLU A 88 -4.80 16.99 9.23
N LEU A 89 -3.70 16.89 8.47
CA LEU A 89 -3.50 15.78 7.52
C LEU A 89 -3.55 14.41 8.17
N GLU A 90 -2.89 14.21 9.31
CA GLU A 90 -2.84 12.90 9.97
C GLU A 90 -4.24 12.45 10.44
N ALA A 91 -5.00 13.35 11.05
CA ALA A 91 -6.37 13.07 11.47
C ALA A 91 -7.29 12.81 10.27
N LEU A 92 -7.11 13.58 9.20
CA LEU A 92 -7.84 13.45 7.95
C LEU A 92 -7.55 12.11 7.25
N LEU A 93 -6.28 11.71 7.18
CA LEU A 93 -5.88 10.42 6.59
C LEU A 93 -6.41 9.24 7.40
N ARG A 94 -6.38 9.36 8.72
CA ARG A 94 -6.98 8.36 9.60
C ARG A 94 -8.48 8.19 9.36
N GLU A 95 -9.21 9.28 9.26
CA GLU A 95 -10.65 9.26 8.97
C GLU A 95 -10.93 8.72 7.56
N ALA A 96 -10.08 9.04 6.59
CA ALA A 96 -10.17 8.50 5.23
C ALA A 96 -10.01 6.97 5.21
N VAL A 97 -9.13 6.40 6.04
CA VAL A 97 -8.97 4.94 6.17
C VAL A 97 -10.23 4.31 6.77
N ILE A 98 -10.80 4.91 7.82
CA ILE A 98 -12.06 4.44 8.42
C ILE A 98 -13.17 4.39 7.36
N LYS A 99 -13.32 5.47 6.62
CA LYS A 99 -14.33 5.59 5.57
C LYS A 99 -14.08 4.59 4.43
N ALA A 100 -12.86 4.49 3.93
CA ALA A 100 -12.49 3.53 2.89
C ALA A 100 -12.75 2.08 3.30
N THR A 101 -12.52 1.75 4.57
CA THR A 101 -12.76 0.39 5.11
C THR A 101 -14.22 -0.03 4.96
N VAL A 102 -15.16 0.91 5.10
CA VAL A 102 -16.59 0.65 4.94
C VAL A 102 -16.99 0.71 3.46
N ASP A 103 -16.63 1.81 2.78
CA ASP A 103 -17.13 2.11 1.42
C ASP A 103 -16.56 1.15 0.36
N SER A 104 -15.32 0.68 0.54
CA SER A 104 -14.61 -0.21 -0.41
C SER A 104 -14.51 -1.65 0.07
N PRO A 105 -15.32 -2.08 1.00
CA PRO A 105 -15.28 -3.18 1.98
C PRO A 105 -13.88 -3.81 2.13
N LEU A 106 -12.93 -3.02 2.59
CA LEU A 106 -11.58 -3.51 2.90
C LEU A 106 -11.63 -4.50 4.07
N ARG A 107 -10.72 -5.48 4.06
CA ARG A 107 -10.60 -6.45 5.16
C ARG A 107 -10.08 -5.76 6.42
N HIS A 108 -10.61 -6.14 7.56
CA HIS A 108 -10.27 -5.59 8.88
C HIS A 108 -9.04 -6.31 9.45
N ASN A 109 -7.89 -6.19 8.78
CA ASN A 109 -6.67 -6.93 9.15
C ASN A 109 -5.81 -6.22 10.19
N SER A 110 -5.93 -4.89 10.29
CA SER A 110 -5.09 -4.14 11.22
C SER A 110 -5.55 -4.31 12.66
N VAL A 111 -4.64 -4.81 13.49
CA VAL A 111 -4.84 -5.00 14.92
C VAL A 111 -4.03 -3.93 15.66
N GLU A 112 -4.62 -3.34 16.68
CA GLU A 112 -3.87 -2.45 17.57
C GLU A 112 -2.84 -3.28 18.35
N THR A 113 -1.55 -2.93 18.17
CA THR A 113 -0.44 -3.78 18.57
C THR A 113 -0.27 -3.90 20.09
N PHE A 114 -0.62 -2.85 20.84
CA PHE A 114 -0.36 -2.80 22.28
C PHE A 114 -1.46 -3.49 23.10
N ASP A 115 -2.70 -3.34 22.65
CA ASP A 115 -3.87 -3.91 23.32
C ASP A 115 -4.39 -5.15 22.61
N GLU A 116 -3.73 -5.57 21.52
CA GLU A 116 -4.10 -6.72 20.69
C GLU A 116 -5.57 -6.69 20.24
N TYR A 117 -6.08 -5.48 20.00
CA TYR A 117 -7.48 -5.24 19.71
C TYR A 117 -7.69 -4.86 18.25
N ASN A 118 -8.61 -5.54 17.59
CA ASN A 118 -9.05 -5.20 16.25
C ASN A 118 -10.22 -4.21 16.30
N THR A 119 -10.00 -2.98 15.88
CA THR A 119 -11.02 -1.93 15.86
C THR A 119 -12.12 -2.16 14.81
N GLY A 120 -11.90 -3.06 13.85
CA GLY A 120 -12.75 -3.25 12.67
C GLY A 120 -12.71 -2.10 11.66
N LYS A 121 -11.77 -1.16 11.80
CA LYS A 121 -11.71 0.07 11.01
C LYS A 121 -10.36 0.30 10.33
N ASN A 122 -9.44 -0.65 10.42
CA ASN A 122 -8.04 -0.53 9.95
C ASN A 122 -7.27 0.66 10.53
N VAL A 123 -7.65 1.08 11.72
CA VAL A 123 -6.97 2.12 12.48
C VAL A 123 -6.73 1.65 13.91
N GLY A 124 -5.62 2.09 14.47
CA GLY A 124 -5.20 1.80 15.83
C GLY A 124 -4.12 2.79 16.28
N LYS A 125 -3.43 2.50 17.36
CA LYS A 125 -2.26 3.27 17.77
C LYS A 125 -1.12 2.99 16.78
N GLY A 126 -0.58 4.04 16.15
CA GLY A 126 0.44 3.92 15.11
C GLY A 126 -0.06 3.39 13.74
N THR A 127 -1.36 3.24 13.55
CA THR A 127 -1.96 2.77 12.29
C THR A 127 -3.14 3.67 11.91
N PRO A 128 -3.22 4.20 10.66
CA PRO A 128 -2.20 4.08 9.59
C PRO A 128 -0.86 4.71 9.98
N THR A 129 0.23 4.21 9.42
CA THR A 129 1.55 4.82 9.58
C THR A 129 1.70 5.97 8.59
N VAL A 130 2.11 7.15 9.06
CA VAL A 130 2.35 8.30 8.21
C VAL A 130 3.82 8.69 8.30
N PHE A 131 4.52 8.61 7.19
CA PHE A 131 5.89 9.08 7.02
C PHE A 131 5.86 10.48 6.43
N TRP A 132 6.64 11.39 6.98
CA TRP A 132 6.63 12.80 6.61
C TRP A 132 7.94 13.23 5.98
N GLU A 133 7.81 13.95 4.87
CA GLU A 133 8.86 14.79 4.32
C GLU A 133 8.31 16.23 4.21
N ILE A 134 8.94 17.16 4.92
CA ILE A 134 8.52 18.56 4.92
C ILE A 134 9.37 19.33 3.91
N VAL A 135 8.69 19.92 2.94
CA VAL A 135 9.32 20.73 1.87
C VAL A 135 9.24 22.21 2.26
N PRO A 136 10.38 22.89 2.53
CA PRO A 136 10.38 24.32 2.85
C PRO A 136 9.78 25.15 1.70
N ASP A 137 9.18 26.28 2.05
CA ASP A 137 8.69 27.30 1.12
C ASP A 137 7.70 26.80 0.03
N SER A 138 7.04 25.67 0.27
CA SER A 138 6.05 25.05 -0.62
C SER A 138 4.67 25.04 0.03
N ASP A 139 3.62 25.10 -0.78
CA ASP A 139 2.22 24.86 -0.44
C ASP A 139 1.65 23.59 -1.10
N GLN A 140 2.50 22.82 -1.77
CA GLN A 140 2.14 21.58 -2.45
C GLN A 140 2.09 20.42 -1.44
N CYS A 141 1.28 19.39 -1.74
CA CYS A 141 1.23 18.18 -0.95
C CYS A 141 1.05 16.97 -1.87
N SER A 142 2.03 16.06 -1.83
CA SER A 142 1.98 14.78 -2.52
C SER A 142 1.78 13.66 -1.50
N ILE A 143 0.81 12.79 -1.73
CA ILE A 143 0.50 11.69 -0.83
C ILE A 143 0.57 10.37 -1.59
N TYR A 144 1.49 9.52 -1.18
CA TYR A 144 1.63 8.15 -1.68
C TYR A 144 0.98 7.20 -0.69
N THR A 145 0.19 6.26 -1.20
CA THR A 145 -0.49 5.26 -0.37
C THR A 145 0.05 3.87 -0.68
N TYR A 146 0.40 3.14 0.36
CA TYR A 146 0.88 1.77 0.27
C TYR A 146 0.10 0.87 1.25
N MET A 147 -0.28 -0.32 0.78
CA MET A 147 -0.95 -1.34 1.59
C MET A 147 -0.01 -2.54 1.73
N ALA A 148 0.39 -2.84 2.97
CA ALA A 148 1.32 -3.92 3.27
C ALA A 148 0.64 -5.01 4.08
N GLY A 149 0.24 -6.08 3.40
CA GLY A 149 -0.30 -7.28 4.02
C GLY A 149 0.78 -8.24 4.52
N GLY A 150 0.38 -9.38 5.05
CA GLY A 150 1.28 -10.43 5.55
C GLY A 150 2.18 -10.98 4.45
N GLY A 151 1.64 -11.24 3.25
CA GLY A 151 2.41 -11.71 2.11
C GLY A 151 3.50 -10.73 1.66
N CYS A 152 3.24 -9.43 1.76
CA CYS A 152 4.22 -8.39 1.46
C CYS A 152 5.30 -8.25 2.54
N SER A 153 4.98 -8.57 3.79
CA SER A 153 5.84 -8.36 4.96
C SER A 153 6.69 -9.58 5.34
N LEU A 154 6.15 -10.79 5.12
CA LEU A 154 6.82 -12.05 5.44
C LEU A 154 8.22 -12.20 4.81
N PRO A 155 8.45 -11.82 3.53
CA PRO A 155 9.77 -11.88 2.91
C PRO A 155 10.72 -10.79 3.37
N GLY A 156 10.25 -9.83 4.16
CA GLY A 156 11.05 -8.71 4.63
C GLY A 156 12.27 -9.16 5.42
N LYS A 157 13.46 -8.69 4.99
CA LYS A 157 14.75 -8.97 5.66
C LYS A 157 15.59 -7.71 5.71
N ALA A 158 16.43 -7.63 6.73
CA ALA A 158 17.43 -6.59 6.87
C ALA A 158 18.82 -7.21 7.02
N MET A 159 19.82 -6.57 6.44
CA MET A 159 21.22 -6.96 6.54
C MET A 159 22.11 -5.73 6.55
N VAL A 160 23.12 -5.75 7.41
CA VAL A 160 24.20 -4.76 7.36
C VAL A 160 25.28 -5.28 6.42
N LEU A 161 25.55 -4.56 5.35
CA LEU A 161 26.62 -4.89 4.41
C LEU A 161 27.87 -4.09 4.75
N MET A 162 29.04 -4.72 4.63
CA MET A 162 30.31 -4.01 4.73
C MET A 162 30.47 -3.05 3.54
N PRO A 163 31.10 -1.88 3.72
CA PRO A 163 31.27 -0.90 2.64
C PRO A 163 31.90 -1.47 1.36
N GLY A 164 32.83 -2.42 1.48
CA GLY A 164 33.48 -3.10 0.35
C GLY A 164 32.58 -4.02 -0.46
N ALA A 165 31.35 -4.33 0.03
CA ALA A 165 30.39 -5.14 -0.74
C ALA A 165 29.77 -4.34 -1.91
N GLY A 166 29.73 -3.01 -1.82
CA GLY A 166 29.22 -2.13 -2.85
C GLY A 166 27.81 -2.48 -3.35
N TYR A 167 27.46 -1.98 -4.51
CA TYR A 167 26.14 -2.27 -5.14
C TYR A 167 25.99 -3.74 -5.55
N GLU A 168 27.08 -4.44 -5.84
CA GLU A 168 27.02 -5.89 -6.11
C GLU A 168 26.52 -6.66 -4.90
N GLY A 169 26.99 -6.33 -3.69
CA GLY A 169 26.51 -6.92 -2.46
C GLY A 169 25.03 -6.65 -2.20
N VAL A 170 24.57 -5.41 -2.48
CA VAL A 170 23.14 -5.05 -2.39
C VAL A 170 22.30 -5.89 -3.36
N THR A 171 22.71 -5.96 -4.62
CA THR A 171 22.00 -6.74 -5.66
C THR A 171 21.93 -8.21 -5.27
N ARG A 172 23.03 -8.77 -4.82
CA ARG A 172 23.08 -10.17 -4.36
C ARG A 172 22.12 -10.42 -3.20
N PHE A 173 22.13 -9.55 -2.19
CA PHE A 173 21.22 -9.68 -1.05
C PHE A 173 19.75 -9.62 -1.49
N VAL A 174 19.36 -8.69 -2.37
CA VAL A 174 17.98 -8.59 -2.88
C VAL A 174 17.59 -9.87 -3.63
N LEU A 175 18.44 -10.35 -4.53
CA LEU A 175 18.17 -11.59 -5.29
C LEU A 175 18.07 -12.82 -4.38
N ASP A 176 18.92 -12.92 -3.36
CA ASP A 176 18.88 -14.02 -2.38
C ASP A 176 17.58 -14.00 -1.57
N VAL A 177 17.10 -12.82 -1.18
CA VAL A 177 15.81 -12.68 -0.51
C VAL A 177 14.67 -13.10 -1.43
N MET A 178 14.61 -12.57 -2.65
CA MET A 178 13.55 -12.90 -3.62
C MET A 178 13.51 -14.40 -3.93
N THR A 179 14.66 -15.04 -4.20
CA THR A 179 14.72 -16.45 -4.56
C THR A 179 14.47 -17.39 -3.39
N SER A 180 14.84 -17.00 -2.16
CA SER A 180 14.65 -17.83 -0.97
C SER A 180 13.20 -17.93 -0.52
N TYR A 181 12.38 -16.97 -0.87
CA TYR A 181 10.95 -16.95 -0.50
C TYR A 181 10.08 -17.68 -1.51
N GLY A 182 10.43 -17.64 -2.79
CA GLY A 182 9.67 -18.25 -3.86
C GLY A 182 8.20 -17.80 -3.81
N MET A 183 7.29 -18.77 -3.87
CA MET A 183 5.84 -18.52 -3.85
C MET A 183 5.21 -18.55 -2.45
N ASN A 184 5.98 -18.53 -1.39
CA ASN A 184 5.46 -18.52 -0.02
C ASN A 184 4.95 -17.17 0.45
N ALA A 185 5.13 -16.14 -0.36
CA ALA A 185 4.64 -14.79 -0.15
C ALA A 185 3.83 -14.35 -1.36
N CYS A 186 3.25 -13.16 -1.32
CA CYS A 186 2.61 -12.58 -2.49
C CYS A 186 3.66 -12.39 -3.60
N PRO A 187 3.45 -12.96 -4.78
CA PRO A 187 4.35 -12.80 -5.91
C PRO A 187 4.36 -11.37 -6.47
#